data_e39ddcabd6eb994f81890fa8c889ba4d
#
_entry.id   e39ddcabd6eb994f81890fa8c889ba4d
#
_cell.length_a   1.000
_cell.length_b   1.000
_cell.length_c   1.000
_cell.angle_alpha   90.00
_cell.angle_beta   90.00
_cell.angle_gamma   90.00
#
_symmetry.space_group_name_H-M   'P 1'
#
loop_
_entity.id
_entity.type
_entity.pdbx_description
1 polymer ?
#
loop_
_entity_poly.entity_id
_entity_poly.type
_entity_poly.pdbx_seq_one_letter_code
_entity_poly.pdbx_strand_id
1 'polypeptide(L)'
;KLESIDFKKEIKMKIDILSDLHFDNYFYNKYSKDDVINFYSQIIDFNNCGDVLVIAGDLGHNNHQNIKILKILKEFYKNIVCVLGNHDYYLNGKENKSLFKGSFERVSNMRELINKEDNIYCLNGDIIEIDSVKFGGCDGWYNDGFLRVNYPKADFPRKSNNAMWQNCTPDSKFVFGIENFDDIFEIEKPKIERVYKECDVMITHINPINPSAKKEYLNPKYQNNQ
;
A
#
# COMPACT_ATOMS: atom_id res chain seq x y z
N LYS A 1 -26.92 45.04 6.46
CA LYS A 1 -25.97 44.01 6.99
C LYS A 1 -25.34 43.37 5.75
N LEU A 2 -24.07 43.70 5.47
CA LEU A 2 -23.27 42.95 4.52
C LEU A 2 -22.88 41.61 5.16
N GLU A 3 -23.41 40.54 4.62
CA GLU A 3 -22.92 39.19 4.98
C GLU A 3 -21.50 39.07 4.43
N SER A 4 -20.55 38.78 5.30
CA SER A 4 -19.18 38.49 4.90
C SER A 4 -19.20 37.18 4.07
N ILE A 5 -18.88 37.30 2.80
CA ILE A 5 -18.62 36.15 1.95
C ILE A 5 -17.30 35.57 2.43
N ASP A 6 -17.40 34.46 3.16
CA ASP A 6 -16.25 33.71 3.60
C ASP A 6 -15.66 33.00 2.37
N PHE A 7 -14.63 33.62 1.78
CA PHE A 7 -13.86 32.98 0.72
C PHE A 7 -13.16 31.76 1.36
N LYS A 8 -13.74 30.57 1.19
CA LYS A 8 -13.02 29.34 1.46
C LYS A 8 -11.72 29.43 0.66
N LYS A 9 -10.60 29.54 1.37
CA LYS A 9 -9.26 29.54 0.77
C LYS A 9 -9.14 28.25 -0.02
N GLU A 10 -9.02 28.35 -1.34
CA GLU A 10 -8.84 27.19 -2.20
C GLU A 10 -7.52 26.52 -1.83
N ILE A 11 -7.60 25.35 -1.24
CA ILE A 11 -6.40 24.58 -0.86
C ILE A 11 -5.87 23.96 -2.15
N LYS A 12 -4.72 24.42 -2.59
CA LYS A 12 -4.00 23.85 -3.74
C LYS A 12 -2.85 23.01 -3.22
N MET A 13 -3.13 21.77 -2.87
CA MET A 13 -2.12 20.77 -2.54
C MET A 13 -1.81 19.94 -3.79
N LYS A 14 -0.54 19.81 -4.14
CA LYS A 14 -0.08 18.92 -5.19
C LYS A 14 0.35 17.61 -4.57
N ILE A 15 -0.21 16.49 -5.04
CA ILE A 15 0.06 15.14 -4.56
C ILE A 15 0.65 14.33 -5.70
N ASP A 16 1.84 13.78 -5.50
CA ASP A 16 2.41 12.77 -6.38
C ASP A 16 2.06 11.38 -5.82
N ILE A 17 1.70 10.44 -6.70
CA ILE A 17 1.23 9.10 -6.29
C ILE A 17 2.09 8.04 -6.97
N LEU A 18 2.63 7.14 -6.18
CA LEU A 18 3.38 5.96 -6.62
C LEU A 18 2.81 4.70 -5.94
N SER A 19 3.07 3.55 -6.55
CA SER A 19 2.74 2.23 -6.02
C SER A 19 3.77 1.22 -6.52
N ASP A 20 3.86 0.05 -5.87
CA ASP A 20 4.64 -1.10 -6.35
C ASP A 20 6.12 -0.76 -6.60
N LEU A 21 6.74 -0.08 -5.65
CA LEU A 21 8.11 0.43 -5.80
C LEU A 21 9.15 -0.68 -5.76
N HIS A 22 8.89 -1.76 -5.01
CA HIS A 22 9.77 -2.93 -4.93
C HIS A 22 11.26 -2.58 -4.88
N PHE A 23 11.66 -1.77 -3.93
CA PHE A 23 13.03 -1.22 -3.83
C PHE A 23 14.10 -2.30 -3.94
N ASP A 24 13.84 -3.48 -3.44
CA ASP A 24 14.73 -4.64 -3.50
C ASP A 24 14.94 -5.18 -4.92
N ASN A 25 14.07 -4.91 -5.86
CA ASN A 25 14.26 -5.29 -7.27
C ASN A 25 15.30 -4.42 -7.99
N TYR A 26 15.59 -3.24 -7.48
CA TYR A 26 16.47 -2.26 -8.12
C TYR A 26 17.76 -2.01 -7.34
N PHE A 27 17.74 -2.22 -6.01
CA PHE A 27 18.84 -1.89 -5.13
C PHE A 27 19.31 -3.12 -4.32
N TYR A 28 19.94 -4.09 -5.02
CA TYR A 28 20.32 -5.39 -4.43
C TYR A 28 21.51 -5.35 -3.47
N ASN A 29 22.46 -4.44 -3.71
CA ASN A 29 23.73 -4.41 -3.00
C ASN A 29 23.99 -3.03 -2.39
N LYS A 30 25.24 -2.60 -2.41
CA LYS A 30 25.60 -1.24 -2.00
C LYS A 30 25.08 -0.26 -3.05
N TYR A 31 24.27 0.66 -2.62
CA TYR A 31 23.78 1.79 -3.42
C TYR A 31 23.98 3.08 -2.64
N SER A 32 24.26 4.15 -3.38
CA SER A 32 24.37 5.50 -2.86
C SER A 32 23.01 6.22 -2.91
N LYS A 33 22.96 7.41 -2.30
CA LYS A 33 21.83 8.31 -2.44
C LYS A 33 21.62 8.71 -3.91
N ASP A 34 22.71 8.99 -4.63
CA ASP A 34 22.63 9.42 -6.03
C ASP A 34 22.08 8.31 -6.92
N ASP A 35 22.38 7.04 -6.64
CA ASP A 35 21.78 5.91 -7.38
C ASP A 35 20.26 5.90 -7.23
N VAL A 36 19.73 6.16 -6.03
CA VAL A 36 18.28 6.24 -5.78
C VAL A 36 17.68 7.44 -6.52
N ILE A 37 18.29 8.61 -6.42
CA ILE A 37 17.82 9.82 -7.10
C ILE A 37 17.82 9.63 -8.61
N ASN A 38 18.90 9.12 -9.19
CA ASN A 38 19.03 8.88 -10.63
C ASN A 38 17.99 7.88 -11.13
N PHE A 39 17.70 6.83 -10.35
CA PHE A 39 16.68 5.85 -10.70
C PHE A 39 15.30 6.49 -10.74
N TYR A 40 14.90 7.17 -9.66
CA TYR A 40 13.56 7.76 -9.55
C TYR A 40 13.38 9.02 -10.38
N SER A 41 14.45 9.70 -10.81
CA SER A 41 14.35 10.84 -11.74
C SER A 41 13.74 10.49 -13.11
N GLN A 42 13.63 9.19 -13.41
CA GLN A 42 12.96 8.69 -14.62
C GLN A 42 11.42 8.79 -14.54
N ILE A 43 10.88 8.87 -13.32
CA ILE A 43 9.43 8.90 -13.06
C ILE A 43 9.01 10.08 -12.17
N ILE A 44 9.93 10.69 -11.45
CA ILE A 44 9.70 11.85 -10.59
C ILE A 44 10.51 13.03 -11.13
N ASP A 45 9.83 14.14 -11.40
CA ASP A 45 10.51 15.43 -11.63
C ASP A 45 10.84 16.06 -10.27
N PHE A 46 12.03 15.75 -9.74
CA PHE A 46 12.48 16.26 -8.44
C PHE A 46 12.61 17.79 -8.35
N ASN A 47 12.61 18.50 -9.49
CA ASN A 47 12.60 19.97 -9.50
C ASN A 47 11.17 20.54 -9.35
N ASN A 48 10.14 19.72 -9.52
CA ASN A 48 8.74 20.13 -9.50
C ASN A 48 7.85 19.09 -8.79
N CYS A 49 8.32 18.54 -7.68
CA CYS A 49 7.58 17.60 -6.83
C CYS A 49 6.27 18.19 -6.29
N GLY A 50 5.36 17.32 -5.93
CA GLY A 50 4.20 17.64 -5.11
C GLY A 50 4.58 18.05 -3.67
N ASP A 51 3.61 18.55 -2.93
CA ASP A 51 3.77 18.81 -1.49
C ASP A 51 3.83 17.49 -0.70
N VAL A 52 3.09 16.48 -1.16
CA VAL A 52 2.98 15.16 -0.54
C VAL A 52 3.28 14.08 -1.57
N LEU A 53 4.10 13.11 -1.19
CA LEU A 53 4.24 11.84 -1.90
C LEU A 53 3.35 10.80 -1.23
N VAL A 54 2.40 10.25 -1.97
CA VAL A 54 1.60 9.09 -1.57
C VAL A 54 2.23 7.83 -2.16
N ILE A 55 2.48 6.81 -1.32
CA ILE A 55 2.95 5.50 -1.77
C ILE A 55 1.93 4.44 -1.38
N ALA A 56 1.25 3.89 -2.38
CA ALA A 56 0.18 2.93 -2.19
C ALA A 56 0.69 1.48 -2.12
N GLY A 57 1.65 1.21 -1.22
CA GLY A 57 2.12 -0.13 -0.88
C GLY A 57 3.22 -0.70 -1.77
N ASP A 58 3.65 -1.89 -1.41
CA ASP A 58 4.71 -2.67 -2.04
C ASP A 58 6.05 -1.92 -2.09
N LEU A 59 6.52 -1.52 -0.90
CA LEU A 59 7.82 -0.85 -0.76
C LEU A 59 8.97 -1.80 -1.11
N GLY A 60 8.94 -3.02 -0.59
CA GLY A 60 9.96 -4.03 -0.84
C GLY A 60 10.19 -4.99 0.34
N HIS A 61 11.02 -6.00 0.11
CA HIS A 61 11.18 -7.11 1.04
C HIS A 61 12.14 -6.84 2.22
N ASN A 62 12.82 -5.70 2.29
CA ASN A 62 13.76 -5.38 3.37
C ASN A 62 13.38 -4.07 4.08
N ASN A 63 12.95 -4.17 5.35
CA ASN A 63 12.46 -3.02 6.12
C ASN A 63 13.51 -1.91 6.27
N HIS A 64 14.78 -2.25 6.52
CA HIS A 64 15.85 -1.26 6.67
C HIS A 64 16.19 -0.57 5.34
N GLN A 65 16.10 -1.30 4.23
CA GLN A 65 16.27 -0.71 2.90
C GLN A 65 15.12 0.24 2.60
N ASN A 66 13.88 -0.19 2.86
CA ASN A 66 12.69 0.60 2.60
C ASN A 66 12.77 1.95 3.33
N ILE A 67 13.08 1.95 4.64
CA ILE A 67 13.18 3.21 5.39
C ILE A 67 14.33 4.10 4.89
N LYS A 68 15.47 3.52 4.52
CA LYS A 68 16.60 4.29 3.98
C LYS A 68 16.21 5.01 2.68
N ILE A 69 15.47 4.35 1.79
CA ILE A 69 15.04 4.94 0.53
C ILE A 69 13.94 5.98 0.76
N LEU A 70 12.96 5.70 1.64
CA LEU A 70 11.95 6.69 2.03
C LEU A 70 12.58 7.97 2.58
N LYS A 71 13.65 7.88 3.38
CA LYS A 71 14.39 9.06 3.88
C LYS A 71 15.05 9.86 2.76
N ILE A 72 15.56 9.21 1.72
CA ILE A 72 16.11 9.88 0.55
C ILE A 72 15.01 10.61 -0.21
N LEU A 73 13.88 9.95 -0.47
CA LEU A 73 12.73 10.57 -1.15
C LEU A 73 12.15 11.74 -0.35
N LYS A 74 12.14 11.62 0.99
CA LYS A 74 11.67 12.65 1.91
C LYS A 74 12.42 14.00 1.78
N GLU A 75 13.62 14.01 1.25
CA GLU A 75 14.36 15.26 1.03
C GLU A 75 13.72 16.15 -0.05
N PHE A 76 12.87 15.58 -0.90
CA PHE A 76 12.20 16.27 -2.00
C PHE A 76 10.73 16.60 -1.71
N TYR A 77 10.11 15.95 -0.74
CA TYR A 77 8.71 16.13 -0.37
C TYR A 77 8.57 16.66 1.05
N LYS A 78 7.60 17.54 1.30
CA LYS A 78 7.29 18.00 2.67
C LYS A 78 6.80 16.85 3.54
N ASN A 79 6.00 15.96 2.96
CA ASN A 79 5.44 14.80 3.64
C ASN A 79 5.45 13.57 2.71
N ILE A 80 5.59 12.39 3.30
CA ILE A 80 5.33 11.10 2.64
C ILE A 80 4.23 10.40 3.42
N VAL A 81 3.21 9.92 2.73
CA VAL A 81 2.12 9.13 3.30
C VAL A 81 2.06 7.79 2.57
N CYS A 82 2.17 6.70 3.29
CA CYS A 82 2.13 5.37 2.68
C CYS A 82 1.19 4.41 3.41
N VAL A 83 0.85 3.34 2.74
CA VAL A 83 0.32 2.10 3.27
C VAL A 83 1.26 0.96 2.86
N LEU A 84 1.07 -0.23 3.39
CA LEU A 84 1.85 -1.40 2.98
C LEU A 84 1.06 -2.22 1.95
N GLY A 85 1.78 -2.98 1.13
CA GLY A 85 1.19 -3.89 0.16
C GLY A 85 1.44 -5.35 0.54
N ASN A 86 0.97 -6.29 -0.28
CA ASN A 86 1.10 -7.71 0.00
C ASN A 86 2.57 -8.17 0.03
N HIS A 87 3.47 -7.59 -0.78
CA HIS A 87 4.89 -7.88 -0.72
C HIS A 87 5.56 -7.41 0.58
N ASP A 88 5.01 -6.40 1.23
CA ASP A 88 5.50 -5.95 2.54
C ASP A 88 5.19 -6.98 3.65
N TYR A 89 4.27 -7.93 3.42
CA TYR A 89 4.00 -9.07 4.31
C TYR A 89 4.90 -10.28 4.05
N TYR A 90 5.61 -10.35 2.91
CA TYR A 90 6.34 -11.56 2.53
C TYR A 90 7.52 -11.83 3.45
N LEU A 91 7.58 -13.03 4.01
CA LEU A 91 8.76 -13.57 4.67
C LEU A 91 9.55 -14.42 3.67
N ASN A 92 10.09 -13.80 2.65
CA ASN A 92 10.99 -14.45 1.72
C ASN A 92 12.46 -14.31 2.17
N GLY A 93 13.30 -15.25 1.72
CA GLY A 93 14.72 -15.26 2.06
C GLY A 93 15.03 -15.68 3.51
N LYS A 94 16.29 -16.01 3.74
CA LYS A 94 16.78 -16.46 5.05
C LYS A 94 16.81 -15.31 6.07
N GLU A 95 17.13 -14.10 5.62
CA GLU A 95 17.26 -12.91 6.48
C GLU A 95 15.93 -12.59 7.14
N ASN A 96 14.86 -12.37 6.37
CA ASN A 96 13.54 -12.07 6.93
C ASN A 96 13.04 -13.16 7.88
N LYS A 97 13.24 -14.44 7.51
CA LYS A 97 12.87 -15.58 8.36
C LYS A 97 13.67 -15.69 9.65
N SER A 98 14.86 -15.10 9.70
CA SER A 98 15.67 -15.05 10.93
C SER A 98 15.29 -13.85 11.82
N LEU A 99 14.81 -12.76 11.24
CA LEU A 99 14.47 -11.53 11.94
C LEU A 99 13.04 -11.53 12.49
N PHE A 100 12.09 -12.18 11.81
CA PHE A 100 10.67 -12.11 12.12
C PHE A 100 10.06 -13.51 12.24
N LYS A 101 9.21 -13.69 13.25
CA LYS A 101 8.47 -14.95 13.48
C LYS A 101 7.30 -15.12 12.53
N GLY A 102 6.76 -14.02 11.97
CA GLY A 102 5.61 -14.00 11.08
C GLY A 102 5.50 -12.71 10.29
N SER A 103 4.64 -12.71 9.28
CA SER A 103 4.41 -11.57 8.41
C SER A 103 3.90 -10.35 9.17
N PHE A 104 3.02 -10.55 10.15
CA PHE A 104 2.48 -9.45 10.95
C PHE A 104 3.54 -8.76 11.83
N GLU A 105 4.52 -9.51 12.34
CA GLU A 105 5.64 -8.93 13.06
C GLU A 105 6.51 -8.07 12.13
N ARG A 106 6.75 -8.53 10.90
CA ARG A 106 7.49 -7.77 9.90
C ARG A 106 6.81 -6.45 9.54
N VAL A 107 5.50 -6.48 9.24
CA VAL A 107 4.77 -5.25 8.89
C VAL A 107 4.62 -4.31 10.09
N SER A 108 4.46 -4.84 11.30
CA SER A 108 4.47 -4.03 12.52
C SER A 108 5.80 -3.30 12.70
N ASN A 109 6.90 -4.01 12.54
CA ASN A 109 8.25 -3.42 12.58
C ASN A 109 8.44 -2.37 11.48
N MET A 110 7.96 -2.62 10.25
CA MET A 110 8.06 -1.64 9.17
C MET A 110 7.31 -0.34 9.51
N ARG A 111 6.07 -0.44 10.03
CA ARG A 111 5.30 0.73 10.47
C ARG A 111 5.98 1.49 11.60
N GLU A 112 6.54 0.79 12.57
CA GLU A 112 7.29 1.42 13.65
C GLU A 112 8.52 2.18 13.15
N LEU A 113 9.26 1.63 12.19
CA LEU A 113 10.41 2.28 11.59
C LEU A 113 10.00 3.54 10.81
N ILE A 114 8.93 3.45 10.01
CA ILE A 114 8.42 4.59 9.23
C ILE A 114 7.91 5.69 10.16
N ASN A 115 7.06 5.36 11.13
CA ASN A 115 6.41 6.34 12.00
C ASN A 115 7.35 6.95 13.05
N LYS A 116 8.60 6.52 13.14
CA LYS A 116 9.67 7.18 13.91
C LYS A 116 10.31 8.35 13.15
N GLU A 117 10.13 8.41 11.84
CA GLU A 117 10.71 9.46 11.01
C GLU A 117 9.75 10.65 10.89
N ASP A 118 10.27 11.85 10.99
CA ASP A 118 9.47 13.07 10.91
C ASP A 118 8.83 13.24 9.52
N ASN A 119 7.53 13.50 9.49
CA ASN A 119 6.76 13.75 8.27
C ASN A 119 6.76 12.56 7.27
N ILE A 120 6.96 11.35 7.77
CA ILE A 120 6.70 10.10 7.04
C ILE A 120 5.68 9.31 7.84
N TYR A 121 4.56 8.95 7.21
CA TYR A 121 3.42 8.33 7.87
C TYR A 121 3.06 7.02 7.17
N CYS A 122 2.95 5.94 7.92
CA CYS A 122 2.43 4.66 7.45
C CYS A 122 1.07 4.41 8.08
N LEU A 123 0.00 4.59 7.29
CA LEU A 123 -1.37 4.49 7.76
C LEU A 123 -1.80 3.03 7.94
N ASN A 124 -2.61 2.78 8.97
CA ASN A 124 -3.14 1.46 9.29
C ASN A 124 -4.59 1.55 9.81
N GLY A 125 -5.44 2.23 9.06
CA GLY A 125 -6.80 2.58 9.46
C GLY A 125 -6.84 3.87 10.30
N ASP A 126 -5.85 4.72 10.13
CA ASP A 126 -5.73 6.02 10.78
C ASP A 126 -5.98 7.13 9.78
N ILE A 127 -6.24 8.34 10.32
CA ILE A 127 -6.38 9.57 9.54
C ILE A 127 -5.34 10.56 10.06
N ILE A 128 -4.61 11.17 9.14
CA ILE A 128 -3.73 12.32 9.42
C ILE A 128 -4.21 13.52 8.63
N GLU A 129 -3.95 14.71 9.14
CA GLU A 129 -4.27 15.96 8.45
C GLU A 129 -2.98 16.71 8.09
N ILE A 130 -2.82 17.03 6.81
CA ILE A 130 -1.71 17.80 6.28
C ILE A 130 -2.31 18.99 5.53
N ASP A 131 -2.00 20.21 5.95
CA ASP A 131 -2.49 21.46 5.33
C ASP A 131 -4.02 21.44 5.08
N SER A 132 -4.81 20.96 6.07
CA SER A 132 -6.27 20.82 6.04
C SER A 132 -6.81 19.77 5.06
N VAL A 133 -5.98 18.90 4.52
CA VAL A 133 -6.38 17.71 3.75
C VAL A 133 -6.21 16.47 4.62
N LYS A 134 -7.26 15.68 4.74
CA LYS A 134 -7.28 14.46 5.54
C LYS A 134 -6.92 13.25 4.68
N PHE A 135 -5.82 12.62 5.01
CA PHE A 135 -5.37 11.36 4.42
C PHE A 135 -5.75 10.22 5.34
N GLY A 136 -6.57 9.28 4.86
CA GLY A 136 -6.89 8.05 5.55
C GLY A 136 -6.39 6.86 4.74
N GLY A 137 -6.04 5.76 5.40
CA GLY A 137 -5.58 4.60 4.67
C GLY A 137 -5.35 3.36 5.50
N CYS A 138 -5.28 2.25 4.80
CA CYS A 138 -4.82 0.96 5.29
C CYS A 138 -4.32 0.13 4.10
N ASP A 139 -3.73 -1.03 4.36
CA ASP A 139 -3.15 -1.84 3.30
C ASP A 139 -4.24 -2.33 2.32
N GLY A 140 -5.43 -2.62 2.84
CA GLY A 140 -6.47 -3.31 2.10
C GLY A 140 -6.09 -4.78 1.86
N TRP A 141 -7.04 -5.57 1.42
CA TRP A 141 -6.80 -6.94 1.01
C TRP A 141 -7.96 -7.45 0.15
N TYR A 142 -7.71 -8.49 -0.61
CA TYR A 142 -8.71 -9.10 -1.47
C TYR A 142 -9.55 -10.15 -0.73
N ASN A 143 -10.75 -10.38 -1.27
CA ASN A 143 -11.63 -11.49 -0.93
C ASN A 143 -12.26 -12.08 -2.20
N ASP A 144 -13.26 -12.93 -2.06
CA ASP A 144 -13.98 -13.48 -3.20
C ASP A 144 -15.07 -12.58 -3.81
N GLY A 145 -15.20 -11.35 -3.34
CA GLY A 145 -16.20 -10.38 -3.79
C GLY A 145 -16.15 -10.12 -5.27
N PHE A 146 -14.94 -10.03 -5.84
CA PHE A 146 -14.75 -9.91 -7.29
C PHE A 146 -15.38 -11.08 -8.05
N LEU A 147 -15.16 -12.31 -7.63
CA LEU A 147 -15.72 -13.50 -8.25
C LEU A 147 -17.24 -13.49 -8.17
N ARG A 148 -17.79 -13.17 -7.00
CA ARG A 148 -19.24 -13.13 -6.76
C ARG A 148 -19.96 -12.09 -7.61
N VAL A 149 -19.34 -10.89 -7.77
CA VAL A 149 -19.91 -9.81 -8.57
C VAL A 149 -19.88 -10.12 -10.06
N ASN A 150 -18.76 -10.65 -10.56
CA ASN A 150 -18.59 -10.89 -11.99
C ASN A 150 -19.18 -12.23 -12.48
N TYR A 151 -19.33 -13.18 -11.60
CA TYR A 151 -19.87 -14.51 -11.89
C TYR A 151 -20.98 -14.91 -10.89
N PRO A 152 -22.09 -14.14 -10.82
CA PRO A 152 -23.10 -14.31 -9.77
C PRO A 152 -23.86 -15.65 -9.83
N LYS A 153 -23.76 -16.36 -10.96
CA LYS A 153 -24.36 -17.69 -11.14
C LYS A 153 -23.41 -18.85 -10.84
N ALA A 154 -22.14 -18.56 -10.61
CA ALA A 154 -21.16 -19.59 -10.29
C ALA A 154 -21.13 -19.81 -8.78
N ASP A 155 -20.96 -21.06 -8.38
CA ASP A 155 -20.69 -21.41 -6.98
C ASP A 155 -19.18 -21.38 -6.75
N PHE A 156 -18.76 -20.57 -5.79
CA PHE A 156 -17.37 -20.43 -5.36
C PHE A 156 -17.25 -20.80 -3.88
N PRO A 157 -17.29 -22.11 -3.53
CA PRO A 157 -17.10 -22.52 -2.14
C PRO A 157 -15.76 -22.03 -1.61
N ARG A 158 -15.74 -21.51 -0.37
CA ARG A 158 -14.51 -20.99 0.26
C ARG A 158 -13.35 -22.00 0.21
N LYS A 159 -13.64 -23.29 0.35
CA LYS A 159 -12.62 -24.34 0.23
C LYS A 159 -11.96 -24.37 -1.15
N SER A 160 -12.75 -24.19 -2.22
CA SER A 160 -12.21 -24.14 -3.59
C SER A 160 -11.39 -22.89 -3.83
N ASN A 161 -11.84 -21.73 -3.30
CA ASN A 161 -11.10 -20.48 -3.38
C ASN A 161 -9.76 -20.60 -2.64
N ASN A 162 -9.74 -21.18 -1.44
CA ASN A 162 -8.51 -21.44 -0.70
C ASN A 162 -7.55 -22.38 -1.46
N ALA A 163 -8.06 -23.46 -2.03
CA ALA A 163 -7.22 -24.38 -2.80
C ALA A 163 -6.61 -23.70 -4.03
N MET A 164 -7.37 -22.83 -4.71
CA MET A 164 -6.89 -22.05 -5.83
C MET A 164 -5.83 -21.03 -5.37
N TRP A 165 -6.09 -20.29 -4.30
CA TRP A 165 -5.14 -19.36 -3.70
C TRP A 165 -3.83 -20.05 -3.33
N GLN A 166 -3.89 -21.18 -2.61
CA GLN A 166 -2.71 -21.95 -2.22
C GLN A 166 -1.86 -22.43 -3.40
N ASN A 167 -2.48 -22.77 -4.51
CA ASN A 167 -1.77 -23.29 -5.68
C ASN A 167 -1.29 -22.21 -6.66
N CYS A 168 -1.94 -21.05 -6.68
CA CYS A 168 -1.78 -20.08 -7.76
C CYS A 168 -1.16 -18.75 -7.33
N THR A 169 -1.17 -18.41 -6.02
CA THR A 169 -0.68 -17.11 -5.59
C THR A 169 0.65 -17.19 -4.82
N PRO A 170 1.55 -16.23 -4.99
CA PRO A 170 2.74 -16.07 -4.15
C PRO A 170 2.38 -15.79 -2.69
N ASP A 171 1.29 -15.06 -2.42
CA ASP A 171 0.85 -14.69 -1.06
C ASP A 171 0.70 -15.91 -0.17
N SER A 172 0.12 -16.99 -0.69
CA SER A 172 -0.06 -18.25 0.04
C SER A 172 1.27 -18.89 0.49
N LYS A 173 2.38 -18.55 -0.18
CA LYS A 173 3.71 -19.12 0.07
C LYS A 173 4.57 -18.25 0.97
N PHE A 174 4.34 -16.96 0.93
CA PHE A 174 5.23 -15.97 1.53
C PHE A 174 4.59 -15.18 2.67
N VAL A 175 3.24 -15.18 2.79
CA VAL A 175 2.54 -14.59 3.93
C VAL A 175 2.33 -15.67 5.00
N PHE A 176 2.94 -15.47 6.16
CA PHE A 176 2.88 -16.40 7.28
C PHE A 176 1.97 -15.85 8.39
N GLY A 177 1.17 -16.74 8.98
CA GLY A 177 0.23 -16.39 10.04
C GLY A 177 -1.22 -16.21 9.55
N ILE A 178 -1.52 -16.69 8.33
CA ILE A 178 -2.87 -16.77 7.77
C ILE A 178 -3.13 -18.21 7.27
N GLU A 179 -4.39 -18.60 7.27
CA GLU A 179 -4.84 -19.93 6.82
C GLU A 179 -5.67 -19.84 5.54
N ASN A 180 -6.34 -18.72 5.33
CA ASN A 180 -7.25 -18.49 4.21
C ASN A 180 -6.90 -17.23 3.43
N PHE A 181 -7.30 -17.20 2.16
CA PHE A 181 -7.06 -16.09 1.24
C PHE A 181 -7.64 -14.74 1.71
N ASP A 182 -8.69 -14.80 2.52
CA ASP A 182 -9.46 -13.65 3.00
C ASP A 182 -9.18 -13.27 4.47
N ASP A 183 -8.25 -13.95 5.14
CA ASP A 183 -7.99 -13.68 6.58
C ASP A 183 -7.51 -12.24 6.82
N ILE A 184 -6.64 -11.70 5.95
CA ILE A 184 -6.20 -10.31 6.07
C ILE A 184 -7.32 -9.34 5.67
N PHE A 185 -8.19 -9.68 4.71
CA PHE A 185 -9.34 -8.86 4.37
C PHE A 185 -10.24 -8.62 5.58
N GLU A 186 -10.49 -9.64 6.39
CA GLU A 186 -11.30 -9.50 7.60
C GLU A 186 -10.65 -8.57 8.65
N ILE A 187 -9.31 -8.45 8.63
CA ILE A 187 -8.56 -7.51 9.47
C ILE A 187 -8.62 -6.08 8.88
N GLU A 188 -8.53 -5.96 7.55
CA GLU A 188 -8.45 -4.66 6.87
C GLU A 188 -9.81 -3.98 6.69
N LYS A 189 -10.87 -4.76 6.46
CA LYS A 189 -12.23 -4.24 6.25
C LYS A 189 -12.72 -3.25 7.32
N PRO A 190 -12.61 -3.54 8.63
CA PRO A 190 -13.00 -2.58 9.66
C PRO A 190 -12.18 -1.29 9.65
N LYS A 191 -10.92 -1.35 9.20
CA LYS A 191 -10.06 -0.17 9.07
C LYS A 191 -10.55 0.73 7.93
N ILE A 192 -10.89 0.14 6.77
CA ILE A 192 -11.49 0.86 5.64
C ILE A 192 -12.80 1.52 6.09
N GLU A 193 -13.71 0.75 6.71
CA GLU A 193 -15.03 1.23 7.16
C GLU A 193 -14.93 2.40 8.14
N ARG A 194 -13.86 2.45 8.95
CA ARG A 194 -13.60 3.52 9.90
C ARG A 194 -13.19 4.82 9.24
N VAL A 195 -12.36 4.77 8.19
CA VAL A 195 -11.69 5.97 7.68
C VAL A 195 -12.29 6.54 6.40
N TYR A 196 -12.92 5.72 5.53
CA TYR A 196 -13.29 6.15 4.18
C TYR A 196 -14.31 7.29 4.11
N LYS A 197 -15.11 7.50 5.17
CA LYS A 197 -16.11 8.59 5.25
C LYS A 197 -15.54 9.88 5.82
N GLU A 198 -14.39 9.80 6.46
CA GLU A 198 -13.84 10.89 7.27
C GLU A 198 -12.57 11.50 6.63
N CYS A 199 -12.02 10.86 5.59
CA CYS A 199 -10.86 11.38 4.87
C CYS A 199 -11.24 11.98 3.51
N ASP A 200 -10.41 12.91 3.05
CA ASP A 200 -10.50 13.53 1.73
C ASP A 200 -9.78 12.67 0.68
N VAL A 201 -8.68 12.01 1.10
CA VAL A 201 -7.87 11.11 0.28
C VAL A 201 -7.80 9.76 0.97
N MET A 202 -8.35 8.72 0.32
CA MET A 202 -8.27 7.34 0.80
C MET A 202 -7.14 6.60 0.07
N ILE A 203 -6.25 5.97 0.83
CA ILE A 203 -5.10 5.23 0.31
C ILE A 203 -5.25 3.76 0.68
N THR A 204 -5.21 2.90 -0.34
CA THR A 204 -5.11 1.44 -0.19
C THR A 204 -4.17 0.88 -1.24
N HIS A 205 -3.48 -0.21 -0.94
CA HIS A 205 -2.71 -0.93 -1.96
C HIS A 205 -3.64 -1.79 -2.81
N ILE A 206 -4.40 -2.68 -2.18
CA ILE A 206 -5.40 -3.47 -2.91
C ILE A 206 -6.63 -2.60 -3.17
N ASN A 207 -7.08 -2.57 -4.42
CA ASN A 207 -8.25 -1.79 -4.82
C ASN A 207 -9.51 -2.28 -4.11
N PRO A 208 -10.17 -1.45 -3.29
CA PRO A 208 -11.34 -1.84 -2.54
C PRO A 208 -12.62 -1.90 -3.40
N ILE A 209 -12.54 -1.45 -4.67
CA ILE A 209 -13.70 -1.35 -5.56
C ILE A 209 -13.44 -2.08 -6.87
N ASN A 210 -14.33 -3.01 -7.21
CA ASN A 210 -14.29 -3.83 -8.40
C ASN A 210 -14.37 -3.12 -9.78
N PRO A 211 -15.01 -1.94 -9.93
CA PRO A 211 -15.23 -1.32 -11.26
C PRO A 211 -13.98 -0.89 -12.03
N SER A 212 -12.83 -0.79 -11.39
CA SER A 212 -11.60 -0.34 -12.04
C SER A 212 -10.76 -1.47 -12.64
N ALA A 213 -11.12 -2.72 -12.40
CA ALA A 213 -10.43 -3.85 -13.04
C ALA A 213 -10.73 -3.87 -14.54
N LYS A 214 -9.68 -3.88 -15.37
CA LYS A 214 -9.85 -4.02 -16.82
C LYS A 214 -10.52 -5.36 -17.15
N LYS A 215 -11.38 -5.39 -18.18
CA LYS A 215 -12.09 -6.62 -18.60
C LYS A 215 -11.15 -7.80 -18.90
N GLU A 216 -9.95 -7.54 -19.35
CA GLU A 216 -8.93 -8.56 -19.63
C GLU A 216 -8.47 -9.32 -18.37
N TYR A 217 -8.51 -8.67 -17.19
CA TYR A 217 -8.23 -9.31 -15.89
C TYR A 217 -9.42 -10.08 -15.31
N LEU A 218 -10.59 -9.99 -15.95
CA LEU A 218 -11.76 -10.81 -15.63
C LEU A 218 -11.62 -12.25 -16.16
N ASN A 219 -10.56 -12.56 -16.92
CA ASN A 219 -10.28 -13.92 -17.35
C ASN A 219 -9.76 -14.75 -16.17
N PRO A 220 -10.34 -15.92 -15.86
CA PRO A 220 -9.92 -16.78 -14.76
C PRO A 220 -8.41 -17.12 -14.74
N LYS A 221 -7.75 -17.07 -15.89
CA LYS A 221 -6.29 -17.30 -15.99
C LYS A 221 -5.45 -16.22 -15.33
N TYR A 222 -5.99 -15.00 -15.14
CA TYR A 222 -5.24 -13.84 -14.61
C TYR A 222 -5.71 -13.40 -13.22
N GLN A 223 -6.77 -14.01 -12.68
CA GLN A 223 -7.32 -13.67 -11.35
C GLN A 223 -6.41 -14.05 -10.19
N ASN A 224 -5.34 -14.80 -10.46
CA ASN A 224 -4.42 -15.32 -9.46
C ASN A 224 -3.04 -14.64 -9.47
N ASN A 225 -2.88 -13.56 -10.22
CA ASN A 225 -1.62 -12.81 -10.34
C ASN A 225 -1.75 -11.35 -9.84
N GLN A 226 -2.79 -11.07 -9.07
CA GLN A 226 -2.94 -9.80 -8.34
C GLN A 226 -3.01 -10.09 -6.86
#